data_3112e5010dfb1147f741613afb471889
#
_entry.id   3112e5010dfb1147f741613afb471889
#
_cell.length_a   1.000
_cell.length_b   1.000
_cell.length_c   1.000
_cell.angle_alpha   90.00
_cell.angle_beta   90.00
_cell.angle_gamma   90.00
#
_symmetry.space_group_name_H-M   'P 1'
#
loop_
_entity.id
_entity.type
_entity.pdbx_description
1 polymer ?
#
loop_
_entity_poly.entity_id
_entity_poly.type
_entity_poly.pdbx_seq_one_letter_code
_entity_poly.pdbx_strand_id
1 'polypeptide(L)'
;RRVLFRSDGITWLQIHGLEDTDAVQTVCTHFGIDFLVMQDILNTDHTSKVEEHDQYNVIIAKQIMGGEAMQVSLVQGADFVLTFQERDNDFFDDVMRAIRSNVLKIRTRQSDYLFSVLLNGLITGYMSVAAAISDGLEELESALLADTGDRDIGVQMQELRRDYMQLKRTVLPLKEQYSRLFRSDSSLLHRVNRPFFNDVNDHLLNVAQNIDICRETLSSLMDLYISNNDLRMNDIMKRLTVVSTIFIPLTFLVGVWGMNFRNMPELEWEHGYILAWGVMIVIGFVTYLFFRTKKWR
;
A
#
# COMPACT_ATOMS: atom_id res chain seq x y z
N ARG A 1 -28.42 5.61 -11.19
CA ARG A 1 -29.44 4.73 -10.55
C ARG A 1 -29.79 5.34 -9.20
N ARG A 2 -31.03 5.71 -8.99
CA ARG A 2 -31.51 6.30 -7.73
C ARG A 2 -32.15 5.20 -6.91
N VAL A 3 -31.72 4.97 -5.69
CA VAL A 3 -32.40 4.07 -4.76
C VAL A 3 -32.94 4.92 -3.62
N LEU A 4 -34.25 4.99 -3.52
CA LEU A 4 -34.95 5.70 -2.45
C LEU A 4 -35.35 4.69 -1.38
N PHE A 5 -34.82 4.82 -0.19
CA PHE A 5 -35.31 4.07 0.97
C PHE A 5 -36.07 5.03 1.89
N ARG A 6 -37.35 4.73 2.15
CA ARG A 6 -38.16 5.46 3.11
C ARG A 6 -38.60 4.47 4.20
N SER A 7 -38.11 4.65 5.41
CA SER A 7 -38.69 4.04 6.60
C SER A 7 -39.44 5.12 7.40
N ASP A 8 -40.25 4.76 8.38
CA ASP A 8 -41.10 5.66 9.17
C ASP A 8 -40.36 6.91 9.68
N GLY A 9 -40.12 7.89 8.79
CA GLY A 9 -39.52 9.20 9.08
C GLY A 9 -38.14 9.45 8.49
N ILE A 10 -37.30 8.47 8.12
CA ILE A 10 -35.93 8.71 7.61
C ILE A 10 -35.82 8.31 6.14
N THR A 11 -35.23 9.21 5.35
CA THR A 11 -35.00 8.97 3.92
C THR A 11 -33.49 8.75 3.70
N TRP A 12 -33.09 7.61 3.13
CA TRP A 12 -31.75 7.41 2.60
C TRP A 12 -31.78 7.44 1.07
N LEU A 13 -31.03 8.36 0.49
CA LEU A 13 -30.89 8.53 -0.95
C LEU A 13 -29.46 8.26 -1.36
N GLN A 14 -29.25 7.33 -2.28
CA GLN A 14 -27.96 7.06 -2.90
C GLN A 14 -27.91 7.70 -4.28
N ILE A 15 -26.85 8.46 -4.52
CA ILE A 15 -26.53 9.10 -5.81
C ILE A 15 -25.25 8.45 -6.32
N HIS A 16 -25.31 7.80 -7.47
CA HIS A 16 -24.19 7.17 -8.15
C HIS A 16 -23.84 7.94 -9.41
N GLY A 17 -22.56 8.27 -9.56
CA GLY A 17 -22.04 9.13 -10.62
C GLY A 17 -22.21 10.61 -10.30
N LEU A 18 -21.13 11.37 -10.40
CA LEU A 18 -21.11 12.81 -10.14
C LEU A 18 -21.04 13.64 -11.43
N GLU A 19 -21.08 12.99 -12.59
CA GLU A 19 -21.00 13.64 -13.90
C GLU A 19 -22.25 14.52 -14.21
N ASP A 20 -23.42 14.11 -13.72
CA ASP A 20 -24.66 14.87 -13.85
C ASP A 20 -24.77 15.91 -12.74
N THR A 21 -24.09 17.04 -12.96
CA THR A 21 -24.04 18.15 -12.01
C THR A 21 -25.41 18.75 -11.71
N ASP A 22 -26.32 18.79 -12.70
CA ASP A 22 -27.67 19.34 -12.55
C ASP A 22 -28.53 18.45 -11.63
N ALA A 23 -28.38 17.14 -11.73
CA ALA A 23 -29.03 16.20 -10.83
C ALA A 23 -28.53 16.34 -9.39
N VAL A 24 -27.19 16.48 -9.20
CA VAL A 24 -26.59 16.72 -7.87
C VAL A 24 -27.09 18.05 -7.31
N GLN A 25 -27.10 19.12 -8.11
CA GLN A 25 -27.62 20.44 -7.70
C GLN A 25 -29.08 20.37 -7.28
N THR A 26 -29.91 19.66 -8.04
CA THR A 26 -31.34 19.48 -7.71
C THR A 26 -31.53 18.81 -6.34
N VAL A 27 -30.74 17.77 -6.06
CA VAL A 27 -30.77 17.07 -4.77
C VAL A 27 -30.28 17.97 -3.65
N CYS A 28 -29.12 18.62 -3.83
CA CYS A 28 -28.58 19.53 -2.81
C CYS A 28 -29.53 20.66 -2.49
N THR A 29 -30.14 21.28 -3.48
CA THR A 29 -31.14 22.34 -3.30
C THR A 29 -32.38 21.83 -2.54
N HIS A 30 -32.87 20.61 -2.86
CA HIS A 30 -34.03 20.03 -2.21
C HIS A 30 -33.81 19.76 -0.72
N PHE A 31 -32.60 19.38 -0.33
CA PHE A 31 -32.24 19.07 1.07
C PHE A 31 -31.57 20.26 1.79
N GLY A 32 -31.50 21.45 1.18
CA GLY A 32 -30.96 22.67 1.78
C GLY A 32 -29.45 22.60 1.99
N ILE A 33 -28.71 21.88 1.15
CA ILE A 33 -27.25 21.79 1.20
C ILE A 33 -26.64 23.01 0.52
N ASP A 34 -25.68 23.65 1.19
CA ASP A 34 -24.99 24.84 0.70
C ASP A 34 -24.23 24.60 -0.61
N PHE A 35 -24.16 25.64 -1.42
CA PHE A 35 -23.48 25.61 -2.72
C PHE A 35 -21.98 25.22 -2.61
N LEU A 36 -21.30 25.69 -1.56
CA LEU A 36 -19.88 25.33 -1.34
C LEU A 36 -19.70 23.84 -1.02
N VAL A 37 -20.59 23.27 -0.20
CA VAL A 37 -20.58 21.84 0.10
C VAL A 37 -20.88 21.03 -1.15
N MET A 38 -21.81 21.49 -1.98
CA MET A 38 -22.08 20.84 -3.28
C MET A 38 -20.85 20.86 -4.19
N GLN A 39 -20.13 21.98 -4.26
CA GLN A 39 -18.86 22.06 -5.03
C GLN A 39 -17.82 21.05 -4.50
N ASP A 40 -17.69 20.92 -3.19
CA ASP A 40 -16.78 19.95 -2.57
C ASP A 40 -17.18 18.49 -2.87
N ILE A 41 -18.49 18.20 -2.90
CA ILE A 41 -19.02 16.89 -3.30
C ILE A 41 -18.68 16.57 -4.76
N LEU A 42 -18.74 17.57 -5.65
CA LEU A 42 -18.47 17.42 -7.07
C LEU A 42 -16.96 17.36 -7.38
N ASN A 43 -16.12 17.89 -6.49
CA ASN A 43 -14.67 17.90 -6.66
C ASN A 43 -14.04 16.59 -6.15
N THR A 44 -13.85 15.64 -7.06
CA THR A 44 -13.31 14.31 -6.73
C THR A 44 -11.83 14.31 -6.31
N ASP A 45 -11.09 15.41 -6.52
CA ASP A 45 -9.69 15.55 -6.07
C ASP A 45 -9.56 16.09 -4.62
N HIS A 46 -10.70 16.35 -3.97
CA HIS A 46 -10.70 16.89 -2.62
C HIS A 46 -10.11 15.90 -1.60
N THR A 47 -9.39 16.46 -0.60
CA THR A 47 -8.96 15.68 0.57
C THR A 47 -10.15 15.40 1.48
N SER A 48 -10.06 14.35 2.31
CA SER A 48 -11.11 14.03 3.27
C SER A 48 -11.44 15.24 4.15
N LYS A 49 -12.73 15.54 4.28
CA LYS A 49 -13.26 16.73 4.96
C LYS A 49 -14.45 16.34 5.83
N VAL A 50 -14.54 16.96 7.00
CA VAL A 50 -15.68 16.79 7.91
C VAL A 50 -16.18 18.17 8.29
N GLU A 51 -17.43 18.46 8.04
CA GLU A 51 -18.07 19.74 8.39
C GLU A 51 -19.37 19.52 9.15
N GLU A 52 -19.60 20.40 10.10
CA GLU A 52 -20.81 20.50 10.89
C GLU A 52 -21.53 21.79 10.53
N HIS A 53 -22.78 21.67 10.13
CA HIS A 53 -23.69 22.78 9.89
C HIS A 53 -24.89 22.68 10.83
N ASP A 54 -25.65 23.75 10.97
CA ASP A 54 -26.84 23.77 11.86
C ASP A 54 -27.90 22.72 11.51
N GLN A 55 -28.04 22.40 10.21
CA GLN A 55 -29.10 21.53 9.70
C GLN A 55 -28.60 20.17 9.20
N TYR A 56 -27.31 19.99 8.97
CA TYR A 56 -26.72 18.75 8.48
C TYR A 56 -25.23 18.64 8.82
N ASN A 57 -24.75 17.42 8.89
CA ASN A 57 -23.34 17.09 8.98
C ASN A 57 -22.85 16.53 7.64
N VAL A 58 -21.60 16.82 7.25
CA VAL A 58 -20.99 16.33 5.99
C VAL A 58 -19.69 15.65 6.29
N ILE A 59 -19.50 14.49 5.64
CA ILE A 59 -18.20 13.81 5.56
C ILE A 59 -17.91 13.54 4.11
N ILE A 60 -16.81 14.09 3.61
CA ILE A 60 -16.24 13.77 2.31
C ILE A 60 -15.00 12.92 2.57
N ALA A 61 -14.99 11.73 2.03
CA ALA A 61 -13.91 10.76 2.22
C ALA A 61 -13.66 10.00 0.91
N LYS A 62 -12.69 9.12 0.90
CA LYS A 62 -12.43 8.24 -0.25
C LYS A 62 -12.57 6.79 0.18
N GLN A 63 -13.37 6.02 -0.50
CA GLN A 63 -13.37 4.57 -0.42
C GLN A 63 -12.23 4.00 -1.25
N ILE A 64 -11.61 2.92 -0.80
CA ILE A 64 -10.56 2.23 -1.55
C ILE A 64 -11.12 0.88 -2.00
N MET A 65 -11.19 0.67 -3.31
CA MET A 65 -11.65 -0.57 -3.93
C MET A 65 -10.77 -0.92 -5.13
N GLY A 66 -10.29 -2.17 -5.20
CA GLY A 66 -9.45 -2.61 -6.32
C GLY A 66 -8.17 -1.82 -6.54
N GLY A 67 -7.60 -1.23 -5.47
CA GLY A 67 -6.41 -0.39 -5.56
C GLY A 67 -6.68 1.06 -6.02
N GLU A 68 -7.94 1.45 -6.25
CA GLU A 68 -8.32 2.82 -6.59
C GLU A 68 -9.02 3.51 -5.41
N ALA A 69 -8.73 4.80 -5.21
CA ALA A 69 -9.43 5.63 -4.25
C ALA A 69 -10.50 6.46 -4.97
N MET A 70 -11.77 6.24 -4.64
CA MET A 70 -12.92 6.93 -5.21
C MET A 70 -13.61 7.75 -4.13
N GLN A 71 -14.10 8.94 -4.49
CA GLN A 71 -14.77 9.79 -3.54
C GLN A 71 -16.14 9.24 -3.14
N VAL A 72 -16.41 9.32 -1.84
CA VAL A 72 -17.71 9.10 -1.24
C VAL A 72 -18.02 10.26 -0.30
N SER A 73 -19.20 10.86 -0.46
CA SER A 73 -19.67 11.93 0.42
C SER A 73 -20.92 11.48 1.14
N LEU A 74 -20.95 11.69 2.45
CA LEU A 74 -22.05 11.34 3.33
C LEU A 74 -22.61 12.64 3.91
N VAL A 75 -23.89 12.90 3.74
CA VAL A 75 -24.59 14.05 4.33
C VAL A 75 -25.72 13.54 5.21
N GLN A 76 -25.73 13.95 6.47
CA GLN A 76 -26.74 13.54 7.46
C GLN A 76 -27.50 14.75 7.98
N GLY A 77 -28.80 14.79 7.75
CA GLY A 77 -29.73 15.73 8.38
C GLY A 77 -30.57 15.06 9.46
N ALA A 78 -31.54 15.78 9.99
CA ALA A 78 -32.41 15.27 11.04
C ALA A 78 -33.24 14.05 10.62
N ASP A 79 -33.74 14.03 9.38
CA ASP A 79 -34.65 13.03 8.83
C ASP A 79 -34.16 12.40 7.50
N PHE A 80 -32.92 12.71 7.11
CA PHE A 80 -32.34 12.17 5.88
C PHE A 80 -30.87 11.80 6.04
N VAL A 81 -30.41 10.87 5.19
CA VAL A 81 -29.00 10.60 4.91
C VAL A 81 -28.84 10.54 3.39
N LEU A 82 -27.86 11.27 2.86
CA LEU A 82 -27.51 11.22 1.44
C LEU A 82 -26.12 10.61 1.31
N THR A 83 -25.96 9.77 0.32
CA THR A 83 -24.64 9.24 -0.08
C THR A 83 -24.39 9.57 -1.53
N PHE A 84 -23.27 10.25 -1.81
CA PHE A 84 -22.81 10.55 -3.15
C PHE A 84 -21.57 9.71 -3.42
N GLN A 85 -21.62 8.92 -4.48
CA GLN A 85 -20.51 8.06 -4.90
C GLN A 85 -20.04 8.49 -6.28
N GLU A 86 -18.71 8.63 -6.43
CA GLU A 86 -18.08 9.04 -7.68
C GLU A 86 -18.47 8.12 -8.85
N ARG A 87 -18.52 6.81 -8.59
CA ARG A 87 -18.91 5.78 -9.56
C ARG A 87 -19.96 4.85 -8.96
N ASP A 88 -20.74 4.21 -9.83
CA ASP A 88 -21.67 3.14 -9.42
C ASP A 88 -20.87 1.91 -8.95
N ASN A 89 -21.08 1.52 -7.70
CA ASN A 89 -20.47 0.36 -7.08
C ASN A 89 -21.36 -0.20 -5.96
N ASP A 90 -21.02 -1.39 -5.48
CA ASP A 90 -21.75 -2.15 -4.48
C ASP A 90 -21.29 -1.91 -3.03
N PHE A 91 -20.51 -0.85 -2.81
CA PHE A 91 -19.86 -0.57 -1.51
C PHE A 91 -20.84 -0.55 -0.32
N PHE A 92 -22.03 -0.01 -0.50
CA PHE A 92 -23.06 0.04 0.55
C PHE A 92 -24.12 -1.06 0.46
N ASP A 93 -23.94 -2.09 -0.36
CA ASP A 93 -24.93 -3.16 -0.53
C ASP A 93 -25.17 -3.95 0.76
N ASP A 94 -24.14 -4.10 1.61
CA ASP A 94 -24.30 -4.74 2.92
C ASP A 94 -25.22 -3.94 3.83
N VAL A 95 -25.08 -2.62 3.86
CA VAL A 95 -25.97 -1.73 4.61
C VAL A 95 -27.38 -1.80 4.04
N MET A 96 -27.50 -1.83 2.72
CA MET A 96 -28.79 -2.00 2.04
C MET A 96 -29.48 -3.31 2.44
N ARG A 97 -28.73 -4.42 2.49
CA ARG A 97 -29.22 -5.73 2.94
C ARG A 97 -29.64 -5.69 4.41
N ALA A 98 -28.84 -5.06 5.27
CA ALA A 98 -29.15 -4.89 6.69
C ALA A 98 -30.44 -4.08 6.90
N ILE A 99 -30.67 -3.04 6.10
CA ILE A 99 -31.93 -2.27 6.13
C ILE A 99 -33.11 -3.13 5.68
N ARG A 100 -32.97 -3.89 4.59
CA ARG A 100 -34.07 -4.77 4.08
C ARG A 100 -34.46 -5.84 5.09
N SER A 101 -33.50 -6.45 5.75
CA SER A 101 -33.71 -7.47 6.79
C SER A 101 -33.96 -6.90 8.20
N ASN A 102 -33.96 -5.57 8.33
CA ASN A 102 -34.17 -4.84 9.59
C ASN A 102 -33.23 -5.30 10.73
N VAL A 103 -31.97 -5.59 10.41
CA VAL A 103 -30.95 -5.97 11.38
C VAL A 103 -30.80 -4.88 12.42
N LEU A 104 -30.70 -5.25 13.71
CA LEU A 104 -30.59 -4.33 14.85
C LEU A 104 -31.65 -3.22 14.89
N LYS A 105 -32.81 -3.46 14.28
CA LYS A 105 -33.92 -2.51 14.18
C LYS A 105 -33.52 -1.18 13.51
N ILE A 106 -32.64 -1.24 12.52
CA ILE A 106 -32.10 -0.06 11.84
C ILE A 106 -33.19 0.88 11.30
N ARG A 107 -34.35 0.32 10.90
CA ARG A 107 -35.48 1.11 10.38
C ARG A 107 -36.19 1.97 11.40
N THR A 108 -36.05 1.69 12.70
CA THR A 108 -36.72 2.40 13.78
C THR A 108 -35.79 3.36 14.51
N ARG A 109 -34.53 3.46 14.05
CA ARG A 109 -33.52 4.36 14.62
C ARG A 109 -33.45 5.68 13.85
N GLN A 110 -32.83 6.67 14.45
CA GLN A 110 -32.64 8.02 13.90
C GLN A 110 -31.59 8.05 12.77
N SER A 111 -31.52 9.17 12.04
CA SER A 111 -30.64 9.36 10.89
C SER A 111 -29.14 9.21 11.25
N ASP A 112 -28.74 9.69 12.43
CA ASP A 112 -27.37 9.59 12.94
C ASP A 112 -26.94 8.14 13.17
N TYR A 113 -27.86 7.23 13.54
CA TYR A 113 -27.53 5.80 13.61
C TYR A 113 -27.19 5.23 12.23
N LEU A 114 -28.00 5.51 11.22
CA LEU A 114 -27.71 5.09 9.85
C LEU A 114 -26.40 5.69 9.35
N PHE A 115 -26.16 6.96 9.66
CA PHE A 115 -24.93 7.65 9.34
C PHE A 115 -23.69 6.96 9.97
N SER A 116 -23.78 6.58 11.25
CA SER A 116 -22.71 5.82 11.91
C SER A 116 -22.46 4.45 11.28
N VAL A 117 -23.51 3.75 10.84
CA VAL A 117 -23.39 2.45 10.15
C VAL A 117 -22.68 2.60 8.80
N LEU A 118 -23.01 3.64 8.03
CA LEU A 118 -22.36 3.92 6.75
C LEU A 118 -20.89 4.27 6.93
N LEU A 119 -20.57 5.09 7.95
CA LEU A 119 -19.21 5.40 8.32
C LEU A 119 -18.41 4.16 8.75
N ASN A 120 -19.02 3.32 9.58
CA ASN A 120 -18.38 2.09 10.01
C ASN A 120 -18.09 1.17 8.81
N GLY A 121 -18.99 1.10 7.83
CA GLY A 121 -18.77 0.40 6.57
C GLY A 121 -17.53 0.93 5.82
N LEU A 122 -17.39 2.26 5.72
CA LEU A 122 -16.25 2.91 5.09
C LEU A 122 -14.93 2.55 5.80
N ILE A 123 -14.92 2.60 7.13
CA ILE A 123 -13.71 2.33 7.91
C ILE A 123 -13.36 0.85 7.93
N THR A 124 -14.35 -0.03 7.92
CA THR A 124 -14.13 -1.48 7.72
C THR A 124 -13.42 -1.75 6.39
N GLY A 125 -13.76 -1.01 5.33
CA GLY A 125 -13.03 -1.05 4.07
C GLY A 125 -11.54 -0.70 4.23
N TYR A 126 -11.22 0.35 5.01
CA TYR A 126 -9.81 0.70 5.29
C TYR A 126 -9.08 -0.36 6.11
N MET A 127 -9.77 -0.97 7.09
CA MET A 127 -9.21 -2.08 7.87
C MET A 127 -8.83 -3.26 6.99
N SER A 128 -9.70 -3.61 6.02
CA SER A 128 -9.42 -4.69 5.07
C SER A 128 -8.21 -4.38 4.18
N VAL A 129 -8.07 -3.14 3.71
CA VAL A 129 -6.90 -2.72 2.94
C VAL A 129 -5.63 -2.74 3.78
N ALA A 130 -5.69 -2.26 5.04
CA ALA A 130 -4.56 -2.31 5.96
C ALA A 130 -4.12 -3.75 6.25
N ALA A 131 -5.07 -4.67 6.44
CA ALA A 131 -4.77 -6.09 6.63
C ALA A 131 -4.09 -6.70 5.39
N ALA A 132 -4.61 -6.43 4.19
CA ALA A 132 -4.01 -6.91 2.94
C ALA A 132 -2.57 -6.39 2.73
N ILE A 133 -2.29 -5.14 3.11
CA ILE A 133 -0.92 -4.60 3.08
C ILE A 133 -0.03 -5.33 4.09
N SER A 134 -0.51 -5.56 5.32
CA SER A 134 0.25 -6.31 6.34
C SER A 134 0.57 -7.73 5.89
N ASP A 135 -0.41 -8.45 5.36
CA ASP A 135 -0.23 -9.80 4.83
C ASP A 135 0.81 -9.83 3.70
N GLY A 136 0.72 -8.87 2.77
CA GLY A 136 1.69 -8.74 1.68
C GLY A 136 3.11 -8.41 2.16
N LEU A 137 3.26 -7.64 3.24
CA LEU A 137 4.57 -7.35 3.86
C LEU A 137 5.16 -8.60 4.54
N GLU A 138 4.35 -9.43 5.19
CA GLU A 138 4.78 -10.71 5.79
C GLU A 138 5.21 -11.74 4.72
N GLU A 139 4.49 -11.81 3.60
CA GLU A 139 4.87 -12.64 2.46
C GLU A 139 6.21 -12.18 1.87
N LEU A 140 6.39 -10.87 1.70
CA LEU A 140 7.61 -10.27 1.19
C LEU A 140 8.80 -10.50 2.13
N GLU A 141 8.60 -10.41 3.45
CA GLU A 141 9.62 -10.74 4.46
C GLU A 141 10.07 -12.19 4.32
N SER A 142 9.11 -13.11 4.24
CA SER A 142 9.37 -14.54 4.08
C SER A 142 10.17 -14.84 2.81
N ALA A 143 9.85 -14.17 1.70
CA ALA A 143 10.56 -14.32 0.42
C ALA A 143 11.99 -13.77 0.49
N LEU A 144 12.21 -12.63 1.18
CA LEU A 144 13.53 -12.04 1.40
C LEU A 144 14.43 -12.91 2.28
N LEU A 145 13.87 -13.54 3.31
CA LEU A 145 14.60 -14.43 4.22
C LEU A 145 14.94 -15.78 3.56
N ALA A 146 14.09 -16.28 2.67
CA ALA A 146 14.32 -17.53 1.95
C ALA A 146 15.40 -17.41 0.85
N ASP A 147 15.88 -16.21 0.54
CA ASP A 147 16.87 -15.90 -0.52
C ASP A 147 16.56 -16.60 -1.87
N THR A 148 15.28 -16.63 -2.23
CA THR A 148 14.78 -17.35 -3.43
C THR A 148 15.30 -16.78 -4.75
N GLY A 149 16.02 -15.66 -4.71
CA GLY A 149 16.57 -15.02 -5.91
C GLY A 149 15.52 -14.40 -6.82
N ASP A 150 14.30 -14.24 -6.32
CA ASP A 150 13.17 -13.74 -7.08
C ASP A 150 13.40 -12.29 -7.53
N ARG A 151 13.31 -12.07 -8.85
CA ARG A 151 13.51 -10.75 -9.46
C ARG A 151 12.35 -9.80 -9.23
N ASP A 152 11.19 -10.32 -8.81
CA ASP A 152 9.95 -9.54 -8.68
C ASP A 152 9.78 -8.90 -7.30
N ILE A 153 10.65 -9.22 -6.32
CA ILE A 153 10.58 -8.64 -4.96
C ILE A 153 10.58 -7.10 -4.97
N GLY A 154 11.41 -6.50 -5.82
CA GLY A 154 11.46 -5.04 -5.94
C GLY A 154 10.16 -4.43 -6.47
N VAL A 155 9.48 -5.11 -7.37
CA VAL A 155 8.18 -4.70 -7.94
C VAL A 155 7.09 -4.83 -6.89
N GLN A 156 6.99 -5.96 -6.22
CA GLN A 156 6.04 -6.21 -5.14
C GLN A 156 6.18 -5.18 -4.01
N MET A 157 7.42 -4.84 -3.62
CA MET A 157 7.70 -3.80 -2.64
C MET A 157 7.18 -2.43 -3.07
N GLN A 158 7.31 -2.07 -4.36
CA GLN A 158 6.80 -0.80 -4.88
C GLN A 158 5.27 -0.78 -4.92
N GLU A 159 4.61 -1.89 -5.22
CA GLU A 159 3.16 -2.03 -5.19
C GLU A 159 2.62 -1.85 -3.77
N LEU A 160 3.15 -2.58 -2.79
CA LEU A 160 2.78 -2.43 -1.37
C LEU A 160 3.03 -1.00 -0.85
N ARG A 161 4.14 -0.37 -1.27
CA ARG A 161 4.41 1.03 -0.95
C ARG A 161 3.37 1.97 -1.52
N ARG A 162 2.92 1.75 -2.75
CA ARG A 162 1.88 2.56 -3.38
C ARG A 162 0.56 2.43 -2.61
N ASP A 163 0.15 1.21 -2.29
CA ASP A 163 -1.10 0.93 -1.59
C ASP A 163 -1.07 1.49 -0.16
N TYR A 164 0.05 1.33 0.55
CA TYR A 164 0.30 1.99 1.84
C TYR A 164 0.16 3.51 1.76
N MET A 165 0.80 4.15 0.76
CA MET A 165 0.74 5.60 0.61
C MET A 165 -0.67 6.09 0.28
N GLN A 166 -1.44 5.33 -0.48
CA GLN A 166 -2.84 5.63 -0.79
C GLN A 166 -3.71 5.53 0.47
N LEU A 167 -3.59 4.44 1.24
CA LEU A 167 -4.30 4.27 2.51
C LEU A 167 -3.98 5.41 3.49
N LYS A 168 -2.70 5.73 3.64
CA LYS A 168 -2.24 6.83 4.50
C LYS A 168 -2.85 8.17 4.12
N ARG A 169 -2.83 8.54 2.83
CA ARG A 169 -3.39 9.81 2.33
C ARG A 169 -4.90 9.89 2.52
N THR A 170 -5.59 8.75 2.52
CA THR A 170 -7.04 8.67 2.70
C THR A 170 -7.42 8.76 4.17
N VAL A 171 -6.75 8.01 5.04
CA VAL A 171 -7.17 7.80 6.43
C VAL A 171 -6.73 8.92 7.36
N LEU A 172 -5.47 9.42 7.25
CA LEU A 172 -4.97 10.37 8.22
C LEU A 172 -5.74 11.69 8.26
N PRO A 173 -6.10 12.33 7.11
CA PRO A 173 -6.92 13.54 7.14
C PRO A 173 -8.32 13.29 7.72
N LEU A 174 -8.94 12.15 7.37
CA LEU A 174 -10.24 11.78 7.92
C LEU A 174 -10.20 11.62 9.44
N LYS A 175 -9.20 10.90 9.98
CA LYS A 175 -9.00 10.71 11.41
C LYS A 175 -8.90 12.04 12.16
N GLU A 176 -8.09 12.99 11.64
CA GLU A 176 -7.90 14.29 12.28
C GLU A 176 -9.20 15.11 12.34
N GLN A 177 -9.93 15.10 11.24
CA GLN A 177 -11.18 15.86 11.15
C GLN A 177 -12.34 15.19 11.86
N TYR A 178 -12.44 13.85 11.82
CA TYR A 178 -13.47 13.11 12.54
C TYR A 178 -13.43 13.36 14.04
N SER A 179 -12.24 13.50 14.62
CA SER A 179 -12.08 13.82 16.02
C SER A 179 -12.70 15.17 16.43
N ARG A 180 -12.86 16.11 15.49
CA ARG A 180 -13.51 17.41 15.71
C ARG A 180 -15.02 17.26 15.76
N LEU A 181 -15.61 16.56 14.79
CA LEU A 181 -17.05 16.27 14.77
C LEU A 181 -17.49 15.52 16.02
N PHE A 182 -16.69 14.56 16.45
CA PHE A 182 -16.98 13.74 17.62
C PHE A 182 -17.01 14.55 18.94
N ARG A 183 -16.20 15.59 19.06
CA ARG A 183 -16.14 16.47 20.22
C ARG A 183 -17.18 17.60 20.17
N SER A 184 -17.86 17.74 19.04
CA SER A 184 -18.87 18.78 18.87
C SER A 184 -20.15 18.45 19.65
N ASP A 185 -20.88 19.48 20.02
CA ASP A 185 -22.20 19.35 20.63
C ASP A 185 -23.33 19.45 19.57
N SER A 186 -23.10 18.88 18.38
CA SER A 186 -24.09 18.87 17.31
C SER A 186 -25.43 18.32 17.80
N SER A 187 -26.47 19.10 17.57
CA SER A 187 -27.85 18.72 17.92
C SER A 187 -28.37 17.54 17.10
N LEU A 188 -27.69 17.24 15.98
CA LEU A 188 -28.02 16.14 15.06
C LEU A 188 -27.43 14.79 15.51
N LEU A 189 -26.52 14.77 16.48
CA LEU A 189 -25.90 13.56 17.02
C LEU A 189 -26.53 13.25 18.40
N HIS A 190 -27.46 12.30 18.41
CA HIS A 190 -28.17 11.94 19.62
C HIS A 190 -27.28 11.19 20.62
N ARG A 191 -27.42 11.52 21.91
CA ARG A 191 -26.62 10.91 22.99
C ARG A 191 -26.70 9.37 23.02
N VAL A 192 -27.84 8.81 22.64
CA VAL A 192 -28.07 7.35 22.60
C VAL A 192 -27.20 6.67 21.54
N ASN A 193 -26.86 7.37 20.44
CA ASN A 193 -26.08 6.84 19.32
C ASN A 193 -24.57 7.18 19.44
N ARG A 194 -24.15 8.02 20.39
CA ARG A 194 -22.73 8.35 20.63
C ARG A 194 -21.79 7.12 20.75
N PRO A 195 -22.19 5.99 21.37
CA PRO A 195 -21.32 4.81 21.42
C PRO A 195 -20.92 4.28 20.04
N PHE A 196 -21.81 4.38 19.03
CA PHE A 196 -21.49 3.94 17.66
C PHE A 196 -20.47 4.86 16.97
N PHE A 197 -20.50 6.15 17.27
CA PHE A 197 -19.49 7.09 16.79
C PHE A 197 -18.15 6.92 17.51
N ASN A 198 -18.16 6.50 18.79
CA ASN A 198 -16.94 6.10 19.51
C ASN A 198 -16.29 4.90 18.84
N ASP A 199 -17.08 3.88 18.49
CA ASP A 199 -16.61 2.68 17.83
C ASP A 199 -15.97 3.00 16.46
N VAL A 200 -16.60 3.88 15.69
CA VAL A 200 -16.04 4.43 14.44
C VAL A 200 -14.69 5.12 14.69
N ASN A 201 -14.58 5.93 15.74
CA ASN A 201 -13.33 6.59 16.11
C ASN A 201 -12.23 5.59 16.50
N ASP A 202 -12.59 4.58 17.29
CA ASP A 202 -11.65 3.55 17.74
C ASP A 202 -11.13 2.72 16.58
N HIS A 203 -11.99 2.40 15.61
CA HIS A 203 -11.61 1.74 14.37
C HIS A 203 -10.66 2.63 13.54
N LEU A 204 -10.92 3.93 13.41
CA LEU A 204 -10.04 4.89 12.72
C LEU A 204 -8.66 4.98 13.39
N LEU A 205 -8.62 4.99 14.73
CA LEU A 205 -7.36 4.98 15.48
C LEU A 205 -6.58 3.69 15.23
N ASN A 206 -7.27 2.55 15.20
CA ASN A 206 -6.65 1.26 14.92
C ASN A 206 -6.05 1.22 13.51
N VAL A 207 -6.79 1.67 12.48
CA VAL A 207 -6.26 1.76 11.11
C VAL A 207 -5.04 2.67 11.05
N ALA A 208 -5.08 3.83 11.74
CA ALA A 208 -3.94 4.75 11.76
C ALA A 208 -2.70 4.12 12.43
N GLN A 209 -2.88 3.34 13.49
CA GLN A 209 -1.80 2.58 14.12
C GLN A 209 -1.23 1.51 13.18
N ASN A 210 -2.09 0.77 12.47
CA ASN A 210 -1.65 -0.21 11.48
C ASN A 210 -0.86 0.45 10.33
N ILE A 211 -1.25 1.64 9.89
CA ILE A 211 -0.50 2.44 8.91
C ILE A 211 0.92 2.72 9.41
N ASP A 212 1.09 3.07 10.69
CA ASP A 212 2.41 3.32 11.26
C ASP A 212 3.25 2.04 11.33
N ILE A 213 2.65 0.91 11.72
CA ILE A 213 3.30 -0.41 11.72
C ILE A 213 3.74 -0.79 10.31
N CYS A 214 2.84 -0.69 9.31
CA CYS A 214 3.17 -0.98 7.92
C CYS A 214 4.34 -0.13 7.40
N ARG A 215 4.42 1.14 7.81
CA ARG A 215 5.53 2.02 7.46
C ARG A 215 6.86 1.52 8.00
N GLU A 216 6.89 1.12 9.26
CA GLU A 216 8.11 0.64 9.93
C GLU A 216 8.57 -0.70 9.31
N THR A 217 7.63 -1.61 9.10
CA THR A 217 7.91 -2.89 8.44
C THR A 217 8.43 -2.69 7.03
N LEU A 218 7.78 -1.85 6.22
CA LEU A 218 8.21 -1.56 4.85
C LEU A 218 9.62 -0.96 4.81
N SER A 219 9.95 -0.06 5.77
CA SER A 219 11.30 0.51 5.88
C SER A 219 12.33 -0.57 6.21
N SER A 220 12.04 -1.44 7.17
CA SER A 220 12.92 -2.54 7.56
C SER A 220 13.15 -3.55 6.43
N LEU A 221 12.09 -3.87 5.67
CA LEU A 221 12.20 -4.76 4.52
C LEU A 221 13.02 -4.14 3.38
N MET A 222 12.92 -2.82 3.19
CA MET A 222 13.75 -2.10 2.22
C MET A 222 15.23 -2.17 2.56
N ASP A 223 15.58 -2.00 3.85
CA ASP A 223 16.94 -2.13 4.33
C ASP A 223 17.46 -3.58 4.17
N LEU A 224 16.61 -4.56 4.47
CA LEU A 224 16.93 -5.98 4.27
C LEU A 224 17.15 -6.30 2.78
N TYR A 225 16.31 -5.80 1.88
CA TYR A 225 16.45 -5.97 0.44
C TYR A 225 17.78 -5.39 -0.09
N ILE A 226 18.15 -4.18 0.36
CA ILE A 226 19.41 -3.56 0.00
C ILE A 226 20.59 -4.40 0.51
N SER A 227 20.54 -4.84 1.78
CA SER A 227 21.57 -5.70 2.37
C SER A 227 21.75 -7.02 1.62
N ASN A 228 20.67 -7.68 1.24
CA ASN A 228 20.72 -8.91 0.46
C ASN A 228 21.34 -8.69 -0.93
N ASN A 229 21.02 -7.58 -1.59
CA ASN A 229 21.62 -7.23 -2.87
C ASN A 229 23.13 -6.96 -2.73
N ASP A 230 23.56 -6.28 -1.66
CA ASP A 230 24.98 -6.05 -1.38
C ASP A 230 25.73 -7.36 -1.11
N LEU A 231 25.12 -8.29 -0.37
CA LEU A 231 25.70 -9.63 -0.16
C LEU A 231 25.86 -10.39 -1.49
N ARG A 232 24.84 -10.39 -2.36
CA ARG A 232 24.91 -11.00 -3.68
C ARG A 232 26.00 -10.36 -4.56
N MET A 233 26.08 -9.02 -4.56
CA MET A 233 27.11 -8.29 -5.30
C MET A 233 28.52 -8.68 -4.81
N ASN A 234 28.72 -8.75 -3.50
CA ASN A 234 29.97 -9.18 -2.91
C ASN A 234 30.34 -10.62 -3.32
N ASP A 235 29.38 -11.53 -3.39
CA ASP A 235 29.63 -12.92 -3.82
C ASP A 235 29.99 -13.01 -5.31
N ILE A 236 29.36 -12.22 -6.16
CA ILE A 236 29.72 -12.10 -7.58
C ILE A 236 31.16 -11.55 -7.70
N MET A 237 31.47 -10.47 -6.97
CA MET A 237 32.80 -9.88 -6.96
C MET A 237 33.87 -10.86 -6.46
N LYS A 238 33.59 -11.64 -5.40
CA LYS A 238 34.49 -12.68 -4.91
C LYS A 238 34.76 -13.73 -6.00
N ARG A 239 33.71 -14.25 -6.65
CA ARG A 239 33.86 -15.24 -7.74
C ARG A 239 34.69 -14.67 -8.88
N LEU A 240 34.42 -13.44 -9.31
CA LEU A 240 35.18 -12.78 -10.37
C LEU A 240 36.66 -12.58 -9.97
N THR A 241 36.91 -12.16 -8.71
CA THR A 241 38.27 -11.99 -8.19
C THR A 241 39.02 -13.31 -8.18
N VAL A 242 38.40 -14.40 -7.74
CA VAL A 242 39.07 -15.74 -7.77
C VAL A 242 39.46 -16.13 -9.18
N VAL A 243 38.53 -16.02 -10.15
CA VAL A 243 38.80 -16.34 -11.55
C VAL A 243 39.95 -15.47 -12.10
N SER A 244 39.83 -14.15 -11.91
CA SER A 244 40.86 -13.21 -12.42
C SER A 244 42.24 -13.46 -11.82
N THR A 245 42.31 -13.72 -10.51
CA THR A 245 43.60 -13.97 -9.82
C THR A 245 44.27 -15.26 -10.30
N ILE A 246 43.51 -16.26 -10.75
CA ILE A 246 44.04 -17.48 -11.35
C ILE A 246 44.51 -17.20 -12.78
N PHE A 247 43.71 -16.52 -13.60
CA PHE A 247 43.97 -16.36 -15.03
C PHE A 247 45.01 -15.30 -15.36
N ILE A 248 45.14 -14.21 -14.58
CA ILE A 248 46.08 -13.13 -14.88
C ILE A 248 47.53 -13.62 -14.92
N PRO A 249 48.07 -14.34 -13.91
CA PRO A 249 49.46 -14.84 -13.97
C PRO A 249 49.65 -15.90 -15.07
N LEU A 250 48.65 -16.74 -15.32
CA LEU A 250 48.73 -17.72 -16.40
C LEU A 250 48.76 -17.06 -17.77
N THR A 251 47.93 -16.05 -18.01
CA THR A 251 47.92 -15.29 -19.27
C THR A 251 49.24 -14.53 -19.47
N PHE A 252 49.80 -13.97 -18.36
CA PHE A 252 51.11 -13.31 -18.41
C PHE A 252 52.20 -14.29 -18.86
N LEU A 253 52.27 -15.48 -18.28
CA LEU A 253 53.26 -16.49 -18.64
C LEU A 253 53.12 -16.94 -20.11
N VAL A 254 51.89 -17.24 -20.52
CA VAL A 254 51.62 -17.60 -21.94
C VAL A 254 51.99 -16.45 -22.87
N GLY A 255 51.73 -15.19 -22.45
CA GLY A 255 52.11 -14.00 -23.21
C GLY A 255 53.61 -13.84 -23.35
N VAL A 256 54.40 -14.10 -22.30
CA VAL A 256 55.88 -14.06 -22.33
C VAL A 256 56.43 -15.13 -23.27
N TRP A 257 55.97 -16.38 -23.15
CA TRP A 257 56.40 -17.45 -24.02
C TRP A 257 55.87 -17.36 -25.46
N GLY A 258 54.83 -16.57 -25.68
CA GLY A 258 54.31 -16.26 -27.01
C GLY A 258 55.04 -15.09 -27.71
N MET A 259 56.08 -14.51 -27.13
CA MET A 259 56.86 -13.43 -27.74
C MET A 259 57.75 -13.94 -28.89
N ASN A 260 57.94 -13.14 -29.91
CA ASN A 260 58.76 -13.50 -31.10
C ASN A 260 60.19 -12.95 -31.02
N PHE A 261 60.86 -13.12 -29.88
CA PHE A 261 62.32 -12.77 -29.77
C PHE A 261 63.18 -13.84 -30.38
N ARG A 262 64.33 -13.48 -31.00
CA ARG A 262 65.26 -14.40 -31.68
C ARG A 262 65.99 -15.36 -30.71
N ASN A 263 66.22 -14.94 -29.45
CA ASN A 263 66.88 -15.74 -28.42
C ASN A 263 65.91 -15.92 -27.25
N MET A 264 65.24 -17.08 -27.24
CA MET A 264 64.41 -17.55 -26.12
C MET A 264 64.84 -18.97 -25.77
N PRO A 265 65.82 -19.14 -24.87
CA PRO A 265 66.41 -20.46 -24.56
C PRO A 265 65.36 -21.48 -24.08
N GLU A 266 64.25 -21.00 -23.48
CA GLU A 266 63.17 -21.83 -22.95
C GLU A 266 62.39 -22.53 -24.07
N LEU A 267 62.34 -21.98 -25.29
CA LEU A 267 61.62 -22.54 -26.44
C LEU A 267 62.45 -23.58 -27.19
N GLU A 268 63.77 -23.54 -27.06
CA GLU A 268 64.65 -24.53 -27.66
C GLU A 268 64.81 -25.81 -26.83
N TRP A 269 64.28 -25.79 -25.58
CA TRP A 269 64.40 -26.93 -24.67
C TRP A 269 63.37 -28.02 -24.97
N GLU A 270 63.84 -29.27 -25.19
CA GLU A 270 63.00 -30.41 -25.60
C GLU A 270 61.82 -30.69 -24.63
N HIS A 271 61.99 -30.35 -23.36
CA HIS A 271 60.98 -30.53 -22.30
C HIS A 271 60.26 -29.23 -21.90
N GLY A 272 60.57 -28.12 -22.55
CA GLY A 272 60.05 -26.78 -22.20
C GLY A 272 58.52 -26.68 -22.17
N TYR A 273 57.84 -27.33 -23.14
CA TYR A 273 56.38 -27.35 -23.20
C TYR A 273 55.74 -28.06 -21.98
N ILE A 274 56.27 -29.21 -21.58
CA ILE A 274 55.77 -29.97 -20.43
C ILE A 274 56.02 -29.21 -19.14
N LEU A 275 57.21 -28.57 -19.00
CA LEU A 275 57.50 -27.73 -17.85
C LEU A 275 56.54 -26.51 -17.74
N ALA A 276 56.27 -25.84 -18.87
CA ALA A 276 55.34 -24.72 -18.93
C ALA A 276 53.95 -25.08 -18.39
N TRP A 277 53.41 -26.23 -18.87
CA TRP A 277 52.14 -26.76 -18.35
C TRP A 277 52.20 -27.09 -16.85
N GLY A 278 53.30 -27.72 -16.41
CA GLY A 278 53.51 -28.03 -15.00
C GLY A 278 53.50 -26.79 -14.11
N VAL A 279 54.20 -25.73 -14.50
CA VAL A 279 54.22 -24.45 -13.79
C VAL A 279 52.83 -23.82 -13.77
N MET A 280 52.14 -23.77 -14.87
CA MET A 280 50.77 -23.21 -14.94
C MET A 280 49.79 -23.97 -14.05
N ILE A 281 49.84 -25.30 -14.02
CA ILE A 281 49.00 -26.12 -13.15
C ILE A 281 49.33 -25.86 -11.67
N VAL A 282 50.59 -25.77 -11.30
CA VAL A 282 51.03 -25.50 -9.93
C VAL A 282 50.53 -24.12 -9.50
N ILE A 283 50.71 -23.10 -10.32
CA ILE A 283 50.23 -21.72 -9.99
C ILE A 283 48.72 -21.73 -9.82
N GLY A 284 47.99 -22.31 -10.74
CA GLY A 284 46.50 -22.39 -10.67
C GLY A 284 46.05 -23.14 -9.39
N PHE A 285 46.69 -24.27 -9.10
CA PHE A 285 46.37 -25.09 -7.93
C PHE A 285 46.70 -24.38 -6.59
N VAL A 286 47.87 -23.77 -6.49
CA VAL A 286 48.26 -23.01 -5.29
C VAL A 286 47.34 -21.83 -5.05
N THR A 287 46.99 -21.08 -6.10
CA THR A 287 46.08 -19.97 -6.01
C THR A 287 44.69 -20.43 -5.59
N TYR A 288 44.20 -21.53 -6.16
CA TYR A 288 42.92 -22.12 -5.76
C TYR A 288 42.91 -22.57 -4.30
N LEU A 289 43.98 -23.22 -3.81
CA LEU A 289 44.10 -23.64 -2.41
C LEU A 289 44.15 -22.42 -1.46
N PHE A 290 44.82 -21.36 -1.85
CA PHE A 290 44.87 -20.13 -1.07
C PHE A 290 43.50 -19.55 -0.85
N PHE A 291 42.65 -19.44 -1.89
CA PHE A 291 41.28 -18.95 -1.73
C PHE A 291 40.38 -19.92 -0.96
N ARG A 292 40.59 -21.23 -1.10
CA ARG A 292 39.86 -22.24 -0.35
C ARG A 292 40.11 -22.16 1.14
N THR A 293 41.38 -21.95 1.57
CA THR A 293 41.76 -21.83 3.00
C THR A 293 41.25 -20.53 3.63
N LYS A 294 41.11 -19.46 2.86
CA LYS A 294 40.64 -18.16 3.32
C LYS A 294 39.07 -18.06 3.34
N LYS A 295 38.34 -19.15 3.13
CA LYS A 295 36.85 -19.17 3.09
C LYS A 295 36.23 -18.14 2.12
N TRP A 296 36.89 -17.90 0.99
CA TRP A 296 36.41 -17.02 -0.07
C TRP A 296 35.42 -17.76 -1.02
N ARG A 297 34.65 -18.64 -0.42
CA ARG A 297 33.67 -19.45 -1.12
C ARG A 297 32.27 -19.02 -0.74
#